data_f2c1d13d2417b47bd659e473a2842275
#
_entry.id   f2c1d13d2417b47bd659e473a2842275
#
_cell.length_a   1.000
_cell.length_b   1.000
_cell.length_c   1.000
_cell.angle_alpha   90.00
_cell.angle_beta   90.00
_cell.angle_gamma   90.00
#
_symmetry.space_group_name_H-M   'P 1'
#
loop_
_entity.id
_entity.type
_entity.pdbx_description
1 polymer ?
#
loop_
_entity_poly.entity_id
_entity_poly.type
_entity_poly.pdbx_seq_one_letter_code
_entity_poly.pdbx_strand_id
1 'polypeptide(L)'
;MLKQAERVSEAFDIAAFNQEFIKYIHYGGYPEVVMNPEMQNDLERYVTQDIIDKVLLKDLPNLYGVRDTQDMNSFFNVVAYNSSNETSMANMERDLQISRHLLDNYIEYLQAAFLIKKLSRVDVNARRLKKEQQFKLFLTNVSFRSAMFTPIESTSDMFGGLVETAIFDQYLPRSYDIRYAKWKEGRKTREIDFVSVDRATQKPNWALEIKWSNSGDTSNLRSFMEANKLQVGWVTTIDQHDLSGDIKKVPAAIMCYMIGKTPEIISEAHDGI
;
A
#
# COMPACT_ATOMS: atom_id res chain seq x y z
N MET A 1 0.08 -10.47 16.88
CA MET A 1 1.14 -10.06 15.94
C MET A 1 2.54 -10.47 16.42
N LEU A 2 3.02 -10.10 17.63
CA LEU A 2 4.38 -10.46 18.09
C LEU A 2 4.69 -11.97 18.07
N LYS A 3 3.90 -12.80 18.76
CA LYS A 3 4.07 -14.27 18.77
C LYS A 3 4.01 -14.91 17.38
N GLN A 4 3.30 -14.30 16.45
CA GLN A 4 3.21 -14.78 15.08
C GLN A 4 4.48 -14.41 14.29
N ALA A 5 5.02 -13.19 14.50
CA ALA A 5 6.29 -12.78 13.90
C ALA A 5 7.44 -13.70 14.32
N GLU A 6 7.55 -14.01 15.62
CA GLU A 6 8.54 -14.96 16.14
C GLU A 6 8.44 -16.33 15.45
N ARG A 7 7.25 -16.94 15.47
CA ARG A 7 7.01 -18.25 14.86
C ARG A 7 7.34 -18.30 13.37
N VAL A 8 6.98 -17.26 12.62
CA VAL A 8 7.23 -17.20 11.18
C VAL A 8 8.72 -17.03 10.91
N SER A 9 9.42 -16.17 11.66
CA SER A 9 10.86 -15.97 11.51
C SER A 9 11.68 -17.22 11.85
N GLU A 10 11.23 -18.04 12.81
CA GLU A 10 11.88 -19.30 13.16
C GLU A 10 11.60 -20.41 12.14
N ALA A 11 10.47 -20.34 11.44
CA ALA A 11 10.01 -21.40 10.54
C ALA A 11 10.54 -21.27 9.10
N PHE A 12 10.99 -20.08 8.68
CA PHE A 12 11.35 -19.81 7.28
C PHE A 12 12.79 -19.29 7.14
N ASP A 13 13.47 -19.75 6.10
CA ASP A 13 14.67 -19.10 5.58
C ASP A 13 14.28 -17.75 4.97
N ILE A 14 14.76 -16.67 5.57
CA ILE A 14 14.41 -15.28 5.16
C ILE A 14 14.84 -15.00 3.73
N ALA A 15 15.98 -15.52 3.27
CA ALA A 15 16.45 -15.29 1.91
C ALA A 15 15.53 -15.97 0.89
N ALA A 16 15.16 -17.23 1.12
CA ALA A 16 14.20 -17.93 0.27
C ALA A 16 12.81 -17.26 0.31
N PHE A 17 12.39 -16.80 1.50
CA PHE A 17 11.11 -16.15 1.65
C PHE A 17 11.05 -14.79 0.94
N ASN A 18 12.14 -14.03 0.94
CA ASN A 18 12.25 -12.79 0.18
C ASN A 18 12.17 -13.04 -1.34
N GLN A 19 12.74 -14.14 -1.84
CA GLN A 19 12.60 -14.48 -3.26
C GLN A 19 11.14 -14.75 -3.63
N GLU A 20 10.40 -15.48 -2.82
CA GLU A 20 8.98 -15.70 -3.05
C GLU A 20 8.15 -14.40 -2.90
N PHE A 21 8.54 -13.51 -2.00
CA PHE A 21 7.92 -12.19 -1.86
C PHE A 21 8.15 -11.31 -3.10
N ILE A 22 9.36 -11.31 -3.68
CA ILE A 22 9.65 -10.61 -4.93
C ILE A 22 8.80 -11.18 -6.07
N LYS A 23 8.66 -12.51 -6.17
CA LYS A 23 7.75 -13.14 -7.14
C LYS A 23 6.30 -12.72 -6.90
N TYR A 24 5.86 -12.69 -5.65
CA TYR A 24 4.51 -12.23 -5.28
C TYR A 24 4.28 -10.78 -5.75
N ILE A 25 5.23 -9.87 -5.58
CA ILE A 25 5.14 -8.49 -6.03
C ILE A 25 4.92 -8.42 -7.55
N HIS A 26 5.56 -9.29 -8.33
CA HIS A 26 5.46 -9.25 -9.78
C HIS A 26 4.29 -10.05 -10.34
N TYR A 27 3.92 -11.16 -9.73
CA TYR A 27 2.97 -12.13 -10.28
C TYR A 27 1.82 -12.48 -9.34
N GLY A 28 1.75 -11.87 -8.16
CA GLY A 28 0.72 -12.15 -7.16
C GLY A 28 -0.63 -11.51 -7.46
N GLY A 29 -1.58 -11.76 -6.56
CA GLY A 29 -2.92 -11.17 -6.60
C GLY A 29 -3.95 -11.97 -7.40
N TYR A 30 -3.55 -12.71 -8.43
CA TYR A 30 -4.43 -13.60 -9.20
C TYR A 30 -3.98 -15.06 -9.06
N PRO A 31 -4.82 -15.95 -8.49
CA PRO A 31 -4.47 -17.37 -8.33
C PRO A 31 -4.06 -18.04 -9.63
N GLU A 32 -4.71 -17.72 -10.73
CA GLU A 32 -4.43 -18.26 -12.05
C GLU A 32 -3.01 -17.94 -12.52
N VAL A 33 -2.55 -16.70 -12.27
CA VAL A 33 -1.18 -16.27 -12.61
C VAL A 33 -0.16 -16.96 -11.70
N VAL A 34 -0.43 -17.00 -10.38
CA VAL A 34 0.48 -17.60 -9.40
C VAL A 34 0.68 -19.09 -9.68
N MET A 35 -0.39 -19.79 -10.04
CA MET A 35 -0.39 -21.25 -10.24
C MET A 35 0.02 -21.70 -11.65
N ASN A 36 0.15 -20.77 -12.61
CA ASN A 36 0.43 -21.09 -13.99
C ASN A 36 1.65 -20.31 -14.53
N PRO A 37 2.82 -20.93 -14.65
CA PRO A 37 4.03 -20.29 -15.18
C PRO A 37 3.88 -19.75 -16.61
N GLU A 38 3.02 -20.34 -17.44
CA GLU A 38 2.76 -19.83 -18.80
C GLU A 38 2.06 -18.48 -18.76
N MET A 39 1.13 -18.29 -17.82
CA MET A 39 0.49 -16.99 -17.61
C MET A 39 1.44 -15.93 -17.04
N GLN A 40 2.45 -16.32 -16.28
CA GLN A 40 3.50 -15.39 -15.81
C GLN A 40 4.34 -14.86 -16.98
N ASN A 41 4.56 -15.68 -18.01
CA ASN A 41 5.26 -15.26 -19.24
C ASN A 41 4.43 -14.31 -20.12
N ASP A 42 3.10 -14.32 -19.98
CA ASP A 42 2.16 -13.49 -20.73
C ASP A 42 1.29 -12.62 -19.80
N LEU A 43 1.91 -12.12 -18.71
CA LEU A 43 1.23 -11.36 -17.66
C LEU A 43 0.55 -10.11 -18.22
N GLU A 44 1.22 -9.39 -19.13
CA GLU A 44 0.68 -8.21 -19.80
C GLU A 44 -0.67 -8.52 -20.45
N ARG A 45 -0.75 -9.58 -21.25
CA ARG A 45 -1.99 -9.96 -21.93
C ARG A 45 -3.09 -10.28 -20.93
N TYR A 46 -2.83 -11.12 -19.94
CA TYR A 46 -3.85 -11.57 -19.01
C TYR A 46 -4.33 -10.42 -18.09
N VAL A 47 -3.42 -9.69 -17.46
CA VAL A 47 -3.78 -8.67 -16.50
C VAL A 47 -4.21 -7.38 -17.19
N THR A 48 -3.47 -6.91 -18.20
CA THR A 48 -3.77 -5.63 -18.85
C THR A 48 -4.95 -5.78 -19.80
N GLN A 49 -4.89 -6.71 -20.78
CA GLN A 49 -5.93 -6.80 -21.80
C GLN A 49 -7.21 -7.46 -21.28
N ASP A 50 -7.09 -8.56 -20.52
CA ASP A 50 -8.25 -9.32 -20.07
C ASP A 50 -8.91 -8.77 -18.82
N ILE A 51 -8.24 -7.96 -18.02
CA ILE A 51 -8.79 -7.39 -16.79
C ILE A 51 -8.88 -5.87 -16.89
N ILE A 52 -7.74 -5.16 -16.96
CA ILE A 52 -7.70 -3.70 -16.86
C ILE A 52 -8.45 -3.05 -18.03
N ASP A 53 -8.14 -3.44 -19.26
CA ASP A 53 -8.76 -2.87 -20.46
C ASP A 53 -10.26 -3.15 -20.51
N LYS A 54 -10.72 -4.32 -20.08
CA LYS A 54 -12.15 -4.60 -19.99
C LYS A 54 -12.84 -3.66 -19.03
N VAL A 55 -12.26 -3.42 -17.85
CA VAL A 55 -12.81 -2.49 -16.86
C VAL A 55 -12.80 -1.06 -17.40
N LEU A 56 -11.67 -0.58 -17.93
CA LEU A 56 -11.52 0.80 -18.36
C LEU A 56 -12.29 1.13 -19.64
N LEU A 57 -12.33 0.21 -20.61
CA LEU A 57 -12.89 0.47 -21.95
C LEU A 57 -14.31 -0.04 -22.14
N LYS A 58 -14.82 -0.89 -21.24
CA LYS A 58 -16.18 -1.45 -21.35
C LYS A 58 -17.00 -1.20 -20.09
N ASP A 59 -16.55 -1.69 -18.92
CA ASP A 59 -17.39 -1.73 -17.74
C ASP A 59 -17.64 -0.32 -17.18
N LEU A 60 -16.61 0.47 -16.97
CA LEU A 60 -16.75 1.84 -16.45
C LEU A 60 -17.48 2.78 -17.43
N PRO A 61 -17.21 2.78 -18.74
CA PRO A 61 -18.00 3.54 -19.71
C PRO A 61 -19.48 3.17 -19.71
N ASN A 62 -19.81 1.88 -19.64
CA ASN A 62 -21.19 1.41 -19.61
C ASN A 62 -21.92 1.78 -18.30
N LEU A 63 -21.25 1.67 -17.15
CA LEU A 63 -21.85 1.91 -15.84
C LEU A 63 -21.98 3.39 -15.51
N TYR A 64 -20.97 4.19 -15.84
CA TYR A 64 -20.84 5.59 -15.43
C TYR A 64 -20.93 6.59 -16.57
N GLY A 65 -21.10 6.14 -17.82
CA GLY A 65 -21.20 7.01 -18.98
C GLY A 65 -19.90 7.75 -19.29
N VAL A 66 -18.75 7.16 -18.99
CA VAL A 66 -17.43 7.75 -19.28
C VAL A 66 -17.29 7.88 -20.80
N ARG A 67 -17.16 9.12 -21.27
CA ARG A 67 -17.01 9.40 -22.71
C ARG A 67 -15.57 9.39 -23.16
N ASP A 68 -14.67 9.88 -22.33
CA ASP A 68 -13.24 9.93 -22.61
C ASP A 68 -12.50 8.81 -21.88
N THR A 69 -12.45 7.66 -22.54
CA THR A 69 -11.73 6.48 -22.03
C THR A 69 -10.22 6.65 -22.12
N GLN A 70 -9.74 7.52 -23.02
CA GLN A 70 -8.31 7.80 -23.17
C GLN A 70 -7.77 8.58 -21.98
N ASP A 71 -8.48 9.60 -21.53
CA ASP A 71 -8.12 10.36 -20.32
C ASP A 71 -8.12 9.46 -19.09
N MET A 72 -9.12 8.60 -18.94
CA MET A 72 -9.20 7.67 -17.81
C MET A 72 -8.05 6.65 -17.84
N ASN A 73 -7.70 6.13 -19.02
CA ASN A 73 -6.55 5.23 -19.18
C ASN A 73 -5.23 5.94 -18.89
N SER A 74 -5.05 7.17 -19.36
CA SER A 74 -3.88 8.00 -19.08
C SER A 74 -3.74 8.26 -17.56
N PHE A 75 -4.85 8.58 -16.90
CA PHE A 75 -4.88 8.74 -15.46
C PHE A 75 -4.48 7.46 -14.73
N PHE A 76 -5.05 6.30 -15.11
CA PHE A 76 -4.73 5.01 -14.49
C PHE A 76 -3.25 4.64 -14.69
N ASN A 77 -2.68 4.86 -15.88
CA ASN A 77 -1.26 4.65 -16.15
C ASN A 77 -0.36 5.49 -15.22
N VAL A 78 -0.70 6.77 -15.02
CA VAL A 78 0.06 7.64 -14.10
C VAL A 78 -0.04 7.14 -12.67
N VAL A 79 -1.22 6.70 -12.23
CA VAL A 79 -1.41 6.11 -10.89
C VAL A 79 -0.61 4.81 -10.75
N ALA A 80 -0.65 3.94 -11.75
CA ALA A 80 0.06 2.67 -11.72
C ALA A 80 1.58 2.85 -11.66
N TYR A 81 2.11 3.83 -12.40
CA TYR A 81 3.53 4.15 -12.36
C TYR A 81 3.97 4.76 -11.02
N ASN A 82 3.12 5.59 -10.41
CA ASN A 82 3.41 6.34 -9.19
C ASN A 82 2.70 5.76 -7.95
N SER A 83 2.28 4.50 -7.96
CA SER A 83 1.63 3.87 -6.80
C SER A 83 2.47 4.08 -5.54
N SER A 84 1.81 4.37 -4.43
CA SER A 84 2.38 4.74 -3.13
C SER A 84 2.95 6.17 -3.00
N ASN A 85 3.21 6.87 -4.09
CA ASN A 85 3.72 8.23 -4.01
C ASN A 85 2.64 9.24 -3.60
N GLU A 86 3.04 10.23 -2.79
CA GLU A 86 2.14 11.33 -2.42
C GLU A 86 1.88 12.25 -3.62
N THR A 87 0.64 12.59 -3.83
CA THR A 87 0.20 13.53 -4.88
C THR A 87 -0.89 14.48 -4.37
N SER A 88 -1.37 15.35 -5.25
CA SER A 88 -2.50 16.25 -5.01
C SER A 88 -3.36 16.39 -6.25
N MET A 89 -4.63 16.77 -6.08
CA MET A 89 -5.50 17.06 -7.22
C MET A 89 -4.92 18.14 -8.13
N ALA A 90 -4.30 19.17 -7.57
CA ALA A 90 -3.67 20.24 -8.35
C ALA A 90 -2.47 19.77 -9.20
N ASN A 91 -1.68 18.85 -8.68
CA ASN A 91 -0.59 18.24 -9.45
C ASN A 91 -1.12 17.39 -10.59
N MET A 92 -2.11 16.53 -10.32
CA MET A 92 -2.72 15.67 -11.34
C MET A 92 -3.41 16.49 -12.45
N GLU A 93 -4.13 17.52 -12.08
CA GLU A 93 -4.79 18.44 -13.00
C GLU A 93 -3.79 19.12 -13.96
N ARG A 94 -2.67 19.60 -13.41
CA ARG A 94 -1.59 20.21 -14.19
C ARG A 94 -0.90 19.20 -15.11
N ASP A 95 -0.57 18.03 -14.58
CA ASP A 95 0.30 17.06 -15.26
C ASP A 95 -0.48 16.27 -16.34
N LEU A 96 -1.77 16.03 -16.14
CA LEU A 96 -2.63 15.29 -17.07
C LEU A 96 -3.50 16.17 -17.97
N GLN A 97 -3.63 17.46 -17.67
CA GLN A 97 -4.54 18.38 -18.37
C GLN A 97 -6.02 17.95 -18.28
N ILE A 98 -6.39 17.20 -17.26
CA ILE A 98 -7.73 16.71 -16.97
C ILE A 98 -8.33 17.58 -15.86
N SER A 99 -9.58 18.01 -16.02
CA SER A 99 -10.25 18.85 -15.02
C SER A 99 -10.39 18.14 -13.67
N ARG A 100 -10.35 18.92 -12.59
CA ARG A 100 -10.47 18.39 -11.22
C ARG A 100 -11.74 17.55 -11.04
N HIS A 101 -12.85 17.97 -11.61
CA HIS A 101 -14.12 17.24 -11.51
C HIS A 101 -14.04 15.86 -12.16
N LEU A 102 -13.40 15.74 -13.32
CA LEU A 102 -13.19 14.45 -13.98
C LEU A 102 -12.23 13.56 -13.21
N LEU A 103 -11.13 14.13 -12.65
CA LEU A 103 -10.21 13.38 -11.81
C LEU A 103 -10.87 12.84 -10.53
N ASP A 104 -11.72 13.63 -9.87
CA ASP A 104 -12.50 13.16 -8.72
C ASP A 104 -13.40 11.98 -9.10
N ASN A 105 -14.10 12.07 -10.25
CA ASN A 105 -14.92 10.97 -10.77
C ASN A 105 -14.09 9.75 -11.13
N TYR A 106 -12.94 9.91 -11.79
CA TYR A 106 -12.08 8.79 -12.15
C TYR A 106 -11.51 8.05 -10.91
N ILE A 107 -11.13 8.80 -9.88
CA ILE A 107 -10.72 8.20 -8.60
C ILE A 107 -11.87 7.39 -8.01
N GLU A 108 -13.08 7.91 -8.01
CA GLU A 108 -14.27 7.22 -7.49
C GLU A 108 -14.57 5.95 -8.28
N TYR A 109 -14.60 6.03 -9.61
CA TYR A 109 -14.91 4.89 -10.48
C TYR A 109 -13.84 3.78 -10.38
N LEU A 110 -12.56 4.16 -10.40
CA LEU A 110 -11.47 3.19 -10.27
C LEU A 110 -11.44 2.54 -8.88
N GLN A 111 -11.83 3.27 -7.82
CA GLN A 111 -12.02 2.67 -6.49
C GLN A 111 -13.20 1.70 -6.46
N ALA A 112 -14.33 2.06 -7.10
CA ALA A 112 -15.51 1.19 -7.20
C ALA A 112 -15.20 -0.09 -8.01
N ALA A 113 -14.32 0.02 -9.01
CA ALA A 113 -13.83 -1.12 -9.79
C ALA A 113 -12.70 -1.92 -9.13
N PHE A 114 -12.30 -1.60 -7.92
CA PHE A 114 -11.20 -2.23 -7.20
C PHE A 114 -9.86 -2.22 -7.97
N LEU A 115 -9.57 -1.16 -8.72
CA LEU A 115 -8.28 -0.99 -9.38
C LEU A 115 -7.31 -0.14 -8.57
N ILE A 116 -7.83 0.84 -7.84
CA ILE A 116 -7.04 1.70 -6.96
C ILE A 116 -7.69 1.90 -5.59
N LYS A 117 -6.90 2.37 -4.64
CA LYS A 117 -7.37 2.84 -3.34
C LYS A 117 -6.69 4.14 -2.97
N LYS A 118 -7.49 5.15 -2.58
CA LYS A 118 -7.00 6.40 -2.04
C LYS A 118 -6.69 6.25 -0.56
N LEU A 119 -5.48 6.66 -0.16
CA LEU A 119 -5.03 6.71 1.23
C LEU A 119 -4.93 8.17 1.67
N SER A 120 -5.69 8.51 2.70
CA SER A 120 -5.77 9.86 3.23
C SER A 120 -4.63 10.16 4.20
N ARG A 121 -4.21 11.45 4.24
CA ARG A 121 -3.18 11.96 5.13
C ARG A 121 -3.75 12.34 6.51
N VAL A 122 -2.93 12.13 7.53
CA VAL A 122 -3.11 12.71 8.87
C VAL A 122 -1.88 13.54 9.27
N ASP A 123 -2.02 14.39 10.27
CA ASP A 123 -0.90 15.12 10.88
C ASP A 123 -0.11 14.26 11.88
N VAL A 124 0.89 14.84 12.53
CA VAL A 124 1.72 14.15 13.52
C VAL A 124 0.92 13.60 14.71
N ASN A 125 -0.25 14.18 15.02
CA ASN A 125 -1.14 13.72 16.09
C ASN A 125 -2.25 12.79 15.58
N ALA A 126 -2.10 12.22 14.41
CA ALA A 126 -3.06 11.37 13.72
C ALA A 126 -4.43 12.04 13.44
N ARG A 127 -4.48 13.38 13.44
CA ARG A 127 -5.71 14.13 13.19
C ARG A 127 -5.96 14.27 11.69
N ARG A 128 -7.21 14.12 11.31
CA ARG A 128 -7.65 14.40 9.93
C ARG A 128 -7.47 15.89 9.61
N LEU A 129 -6.95 16.16 8.44
CA LEU A 129 -6.83 17.52 7.93
C LEU A 129 -8.20 18.02 7.47
N LYS A 130 -8.59 19.25 7.82
CA LYS A 130 -9.87 19.86 7.41
C LYS A 130 -10.03 19.96 5.88
N LYS A 131 -8.91 20.13 5.16
CA LYS A 131 -8.85 20.08 3.69
C LYS A 131 -7.73 19.11 3.34
N GLU A 132 -8.09 17.98 2.76
CA GLU A 132 -7.13 17.04 2.21
C GLU A 132 -6.58 17.62 0.90
N GLN A 133 -5.34 18.11 0.95
CA GLN A 133 -4.65 18.65 -0.21
C GLN A 133 -3.76 17.59 -0.87
N GLN A 134 -3.26 16.66 -0.08
CA GLN A 134 -2.34 15.61 -0.49
C GLN A 134 -2.85 14.26 -0.03
N PHE A 135 -2.65 13.25 -0.86
CA PHE A 135 -3.04 11.86 -0.62
C PHE A 135 -2.10 10.93 -1.39
N LYS A 136 -2.17 9.64 -1.09
CA LYS A 136 -1.53 8.61 -1.90
C LYS A 136 -2.60 7.82 -2.65
N LEU A 137 -2.27 7.33 -3.85
CA LEU A 137 -3.07 6.35 -4.58
C LEU A 137 -2.28 5.06 -4.68
N PHE A 138 -2.91 3.97 -4.27
CA PHE A 138 -2.35 2.63 -4.34
C PHE A 138 -3.09 1.80 -5.37
N LEU A 139 -2.36 0.99 -6.11
CA LEU A 139 -2.95 -0.14 -6.82
C LEU A 139 -3.50 -1.14 -5.80
N THR A 140 -4.59 -1.79 -6.12
CA THR A 140 -5.24 -2.81 -5.27
C THR A 140 -4.82 -4.24 -5.61
N ASN A 141 -3.94 -4.37 -6.57
CA ASN A 141 -3.27 -5.62 -6.89
C ASN A 141 -1.80 -5.32 -7.17
N VAL A 142 -0.94 -6.03 -6.51
CA VAL A 142 0.52 -5.81 -6.53
C VAL A 142 1.11 -6.05 -7.93
N SER A 143 0.55 -6.97 -8.72
CA SER A 143 1.06 -7.30 -10.06
C SER A 143 0.65 -6.34 -11.18
N PHE A 144 -0.28 -5.42 -10.95
CA PHE A 144 -0.72 -4.47 -11.98
C PHE A 144 0.43 -3.68 -12.57
N ARG A 145 1.32 -3.20 -11.71
CA ARG A 145 2.47 -2.43 -12.19
C ARG A 145 3.38 -3.27 -13.08
N SER A 146 3.65 -4.52 -12.70
CA SER A 146 4.52 -5.41 -13.49
C SER A 146 3.87 -5.86 -14.80
N ALA A 147 2.53 -5.94 -14.83
CA ALA A 147 1.78 -6.25 -16.05
C ALA A 147 1.73 -5.07 -17.04
N MET A 148 1.64 -3.84 -16.51
CA MET A 148 1.55 -2.63 -17.35
C MET A 148 2.91 -2.09 -17.78
N PHE A 149 3.96 -2.42 -17.03
CA PHE A 149 5.32 -1.95 -17.25
C PHE A 149 6.30 -3.11 -17.06
N THR A 150 7.55 -2.89 -17.40
CA THR A 150 8.60 -3.89 -17.13
C THR A 150 8.78 -4.11 -15.63
N PRO A 151 8.89 -5.36 -15.16
CA PRO A 151 9.25 -5.67 -13.78
C PRO A 151 10.53 -4.94 -13.34
N ILE A 152 10.57 -4.52 -12.08
CA ILE A 152 11.69 -3.77 -11.50
C ILE A 152 12.56 -4.72 -10.68
N GLU A 153 13.87 -4.63 -10.85
CA GLU A 153 14.81 -5.34 -9.99
C GLU A 153 14.66 -4.94 -8.52
N SER A 154 14.75 -5.91 -7.63
CA SER A 154 14.61 -5.68 -6.17
C SER A 154 15.68 -4.78 -5.56
N THR A 155 16.74 -4.50 -6.31
CA THR A 155 17.83 -3.56 -5.97
C THR A 155 17.54 -2.13 -6.38
N SER A 156 16.50 -1.89 -7.17
CA SER A 156 16.10 -0.55 -7.62
C SER A 156 15.52 0.27 -6.47
N ASP A 157 15.83 1.56 -6.44
CA ASP A 157 15.25 2.52 -5.47
C ASP A 157 13.71 2.58 -5.57
N MET A 158 13.14 2.26 -6.73
CA MET A 158 11.69 2.22 -6.94
C MET A 158 11.03 1.01 -6.27
N PHE A 159 11.79 -0.05 -5.93
CA PHE A 159 11.21 -1.29 -5.40
C PHE A 159 10.53 -1.09 -4.04
N GLY A 160 11.00 -0.14 -3.23
CA GLY A 160 10.39 0.23 -1.95
C GLY A 160 8.89 0.58 -2.07
N GLY A 161 8.51 1.31 -3.13
CA GLY A 161 7.10 1.65 -3.40
C GLY A 161 6.24 0.42 -3.76
N LEU A 162 6.84 -0.61 -4.38
CA LEU A 162 6.14 -1.88 -4.64
C LEU A 162 5.94 -2.68 -3.35
N VAL A 163 6.94 -2.68 -2.46
CA VAL A 163 6.83 -3.30 -1.13
C VAL A 163 5.73 -2.62 -0.32
N GLU A 164 5.66 -1.28 -0.35
CA GLU A 164 4.59 -0.52 0.29
C GLU A 164 3.22 -0.88 -0.29
N THR A 165 3.10 -0.98 -1.62
CA THR A 165 1.87 -1.40 -2.30
C THR A 165 1.49 -2.83 -1.91
N ALA A 166 2.43 -3.78 -1.88
CA ALA A 166 2.19 -5.16 -1.52
C ALA A 166 1.69 -5.33 -0.08
N ILE A 167 2.25 -4.56 0.85
CA ILE A 167 1.82 -4.57 2.26
C ILE A 167 0.44 -3.90 2.39
N PHE A 168 0.20 -2.78 1.68
CA PHE A 168 -1.09 -2.10 1.68
C PHE A 168 -2.21 -3.00 1.16
N ASP A 169 -1.95 -3.74 0.07
CA ASP A 169 -2.91 -4.68 -0.52
C ASP A 169 -3.42 -5.70 0.51
N GLN A 170 -2.57 -6.17 1.42
CA GLN A 170 -2.98 -7.08 2.49
C GLN A 170 -3.94 -6.44 3.51
N TYR A 171 -3.98 -5.12 3.62
CA TYR A 171 -4.92 -4.43 4.50
C TYR A 171 -6.29 -4.19 3.86
N LEU A 172 -6.41 -4.22 2.52
CA LEU A 172 -7.64 -3.88 1.80
C LEU A 172 -8.86 -4.71 2.22
N PRO A 173 -8.77 -6.05 2.37
CA PRO A 173 -9.92 -6.87 2.76
C PRO A 173 -10.26 -6.74 4.25
N ARG A 174 -9.52 -5.93 5.01
CA ARG A 174 -9.66 -5.80 6.46
C ARG A 174 -10.29 -4.47 6.84
N SER A 175 -11.02 -4.46 7.97
CA SER A 175 -11.76 -3.29 8.43
C SER A 175 -10.91 -2.21 9.13
N TYR A 176 -9.61 -2.14 8.86
CA TYR A 176 -8.76 -1.08 9.41
C TYR A 176 -9.02 0.28 8.74
N ASP A 177 -9.01 1.36 9.53
CA ASP A 177 -8.91 2.73 9.01
C ASP A 177 -7.42 3.08 8.89
N ILE A 178 -6.84 2.74 7.73
CA ILE A 178 -5.42 3.00 7.45
C ILE A 178 -5.26 4.40 6.86
N ARG A 179 -4.27 5.12 7.34
CA ARG A 179 -3.84 6.45 6.91
C ARG A 179 -2.33 6.47 6.73
N TYR A 180 -1.79 7.52 6.13
CA TYR A 180 -0.37 7.85 6.28
C TYR A 180 -0.23 9.15 7.04
N ALA A 181 0.88 9.31 7.79
CA ALA A 181 1.14 10.54 8.51
C ALA A 181 2.27 11.31 7.84
N LYS A 182 2.12 12.63 7.69
CA LYS A 182 3.18 13.48 7.17
C LYS A 182 3.14 14.86 7.82
N TRP A 183 4.28 15.31 8.30
CA TRP A 183 4.41 16.60 9.00
C TRP A 183 5.76 17.24 8.75
N LYS A 184 5.87 18.51 9.12
CA LYS A 184 7.14 19.24 9.16
C LYS A 184 7.63 19.35 10.59
N GLU A 185 8.90 19.06 10.80
CA GLU A 185 9.60 19.29 12.06
C GLU A 185 10.84 20.15 11.76
N GLY A 186 10.73 21.45 12.03
CA GLY A 186 11.70 22.43 11.58
C GLY A 186 11.79 22.45 10.05
N ARG A 187 12.97 22.16 9.51
CA ARG A 187 13.21 22.08 8.05
C ARG A 187 13.00 20.68 7.46
N LYS A 188 12.86 19.65 8.30
CA LYS A 188 12.69 18.27 7.84
C LYS A 188 11.22 17.96 7.61
N THR A 189 10.93 17.27 6.51
CA THR A 189 9.66 16.61 6.29
C THR A 189 9.78 15.18 6.78
N ARG A 190 8.83 14.75 7.62
CA ARG A 190 8.74 13.41 8.18
C ARG A 190 7.50 12.72 7.69
N GLU A 191 7.58 11.41 7.52
CA GLU A 191 6.48 10.59 7.04
C GLU A 191 6.46 9.24 7.77
N ILE A 192 5.25 8.70 7.99
CA ILE A 192 4.98 7.31 8.38
C ILE A 192 4.04 6.73 7.34
N ASP A 193 4.41 5.59 6.78
CA ASP A 193 3.71 5.02 5.62
C ASP A 193 2.31 4.55 5.98
N PHE A 194 2.14 3.83 7.10
CA PHE A 194 0.82 3.40 7.56
C PHE A 194 0.59 3.66 9.04
N VAL A 195 -0.56 4.24 9.32
CA VAL A 195 -1.08 4.50 10.65
C VAL A 195 -2.51 3.94 10.69
N SER A 196 -2.78 3.01 11.58
CA SER A 196 -4.16 2.60 11.87
C SER A 196 -4.77 3.55 12.88
N VAL A 197 -5.92 4.10 12.53
CA VAL A 197 -6.66 5.04 13.38
C VAL A 197 -7.91 4.35 13.90
N ASP A 198 -8.09 4.36 15.20
CA ASP A 198 -9.31 3.88 15.84
C ASP A 198 -10.50 4.75 15.43
N ARG A 199 -11.58 4.12 14.96
CA ARG A 199 -12.74 4.84 14.42
C ARG A 199 -13.53 5.60 15.48
N ALA A 200 -13.56 5.11 16.72
CA ALA A 200 -14.33 5.72 17.79
C ALA A 200 -13.54 6.85 18.46
N THR A 201 -12.29 6.58 18.82
CA THR A 201 -11.45 7.52 19.58
C THR A 201 -10.67 8.50 18.67
N GLN A 202 -10.54 8.18 17.40
CA GLN A 202 -9.72 8.89 16.40
C GLN A 202 -8.23 8.98 16.82
N LYS A 203 -7.77 8.01 17.62
CA LYS A 203 -6.38 7.88 18.04
C LYS A 203 -5.68 6.78 17.22
N PRO A 204 -4.37 6.88 17.02
CA PRO A 204 -3.64 5.81 16.36
C PRO A 204 -3.53 4.57 17.27
N ASN A 205 -3.78 3.41 16.70
CA ASN A 205 -3.59 2.11 17.35
C ASN A 205 -2.16 1.61 17.18
N TRP A 206 -1.60 1.80 16.00
CA TRP A 206 -0.24 1.43 15.65
C TRP A 206 0.28 2.27 14.48
N ALA A 207 1.60 2.26 14.31
CA ALA A 207 2.29 2.90 13.19
C ALA A 207 3.31 1.92 12.58
N LEU A 208 3.42 1.93 11.25
CA LEU A 208 4.31 1.09 10.48
C LEU A 208 5.07 1.95 9.47
N GLU A 209 6.39 1.90 9.55
CA GLU A 209 7.31 2.47 8.56
C GLU A 209 7.81 1.35 7.65
N ILE A 210 7.71 1.52 6.34
CA ILE A 210 8.07 0.47 5.38
C ILE A 210 9.44 0.79 4.78
N LYS A 211 10.34 -0.17 4.89
CA LYS A 211 11.67 -0.11 4.31
C LYS A 211 12.00 -1.43 3.61
N TRP A 212 12.53 -1.32 2.41
CA TRP A 212 13.20 -2.39 1.70
C TRP A 212 14.72 -2.19 1.80
N SER A 213 15.19 -2.09 3.04
CA SER A 213 16.60 -1.90 3.39
C SER A 213 16.83 -2.29 4.84
N ASN A 214 18.09 -2.49 5.22
CA ASN A 214 18.48 -2.69 6.62
C ASN A 214 18.90 -1.36 7.29
N SER A 215 18.46 -0.23 6.76
CA SER A 215 18.68 1.09 7.34
C SER A 215 18.15 1.16 8.78
N GLY A 216 19.00 1.56 9.70
CA GLY A 216 18.67 1.68 11.12
C GLY A 216 17.90 2.96 11.50
N ASP A 217 17.65 3.90 10.55
CA ASP A 217 16.98 5.16 10.86
C ASP A 217 15.49 4.93 11.12
N THR A 218 15.08 5.14 12.35
CA THR A 218 13.69 5.05 12.83
C THR A 218 13.22 6.36 13.45
N SER A 219 13.90 7.47 13.13
CA SER A 219 13.65 8.78 13.77
C SER A 219 12.24 9.31 13.52
N ASN A 220 11.67 9.03 12.32
CA ASN A 220 10.29 9.41 12.00
C ASN A 220 9.30 8.65 12.88
N LEU A 221 9.47 7.32 12.95
CA LEU A 221 8.60 6.45 13.73
C LEU A 221 8.66 6.81 15.22
N ARG A 222 9.85 7.05 15.76
CA ARG A 222 10.03 7.45 17.15
C ARG A 222 9.33 8.78 17.45
N SER A 223 9.51 9.80 16.61
CA SER A 223 8.83 11.10 16.76
C SER A 223 7.30 10.95 16.72
N PHE A 224 6.78 10.11 15.85
CA PHE A 224 5.32 9.85 15.78
C PHE A 224 4.81 9.08 17.00
N MET A 225 5.56 8.08 17.47
CA MET A 225 5.22 7.32 18.69
C MET A 225 5.16 8.22 19.93
N GLU A 226 6.15 9.09 20.10
CA GLU A 226 6.19 10.04 21.21
C GLU A 226 5.00 10.99 21.18
N ALA A 227 4.69 11.59 20.03
CA ALA A 227 3.55 12.50 19.86
C ALA A 227 2.21 11.85 20.18
N ASN A 228 2.07 10.56 19.95
CA ASN A 228 0.82 9.80 20.12
C ASN A 228 0.82 8.86 21.34
N LYS A 229 1.92 8.81 22.11
CA LYS A 229 2.10 7.90 23.24
C LYS A 229 1.92 6.42 22.89
N LEU A 230 2.34 6.05 21.67
CA LEU A 230 2.35 4.66 21.24
C LEU A 230 3.48 3.90 21.95
N GLN A 231 3.15 2.74 22.50
CA GLN A 231 4.12 1.89 23.20
C GLN A 231 4.96 1.05 22.24
N VAL A 232 4.42 0.78 21.05
CA VAL A 232 5.05 -0.06 20.04
C VAL A 232 4.88 0.56 18.67
N GLY A 233 5.98 0.62 17.93
CA GLY A 233 6.01 0.93 16.50
C GLY A 233 6.60 -0.21 15.71
N TRP A 234 6.32 -0.26 14.42
CA TRP A 234 6.79 -1.30 13.51
C TRP A 234 7.60 -0.69 12.37
N VAL A 235 8.69 -1.33 12.00
CA VAL A 235 9.46 -0.99 10.81
C VAL A 235 9.78 -2.26 10.05
N THR A 236 9.61 -2.24 8.73
CA THR A 236 10.06 -3.36 7.91
C THR A 236 11.55 -3.24 7.57
N THR A 237 12.17 -4.37 7.25
CA THR A 237 13.57 -4.50 6.84
C THR A 237 13.64 -5.49 5.68
N ILE A 238 14.82 -5.69 5.09
CA ILE A 238 15.02 -6.81 4.15
C ILE A 238 15.08 -8.13 4.92
N ASP A 239 15.97 -8.24 5.91
CA ASP A 239 16.28 -9.52 6.59
C ASP A 239 16.49 -9.40 8.11
N GLN A 240 16.53 -8.17 8.67
CA GLN A 240 16.70 -8.00 10.10
C GLN A 240 15.40 -8.28 10.84
N HIS A 241 15.50 -9.09 11.89
CA HIS A 241 14.41 -9.39 12.80
C HIS A 241 14.82 -9.06 14.23
N ASP A 242 14.16 -8.09 14.84
CA ASP A 242 14.37 -7.70 16.23
C ASP A 242 13.05 -7.24 16.87
N LEU A 243 12.57 -8.02 17.81
CA LEU A 243 11.32 -7.75 18.54
C LEU A 243 11.56 -7.31 19.99
N SER A 244 12.79 -7.04 20.39
CA SER A 244 13.12 -6.75 21.79
C SER A 244 12.76 -5.33 22.22
N GLY A 245 12.98 -4.32 21.34
CA GLY A 245 12.75 -2.90 21.65
C GLY A 245 11.28 -2.43 21.55
N ASP A 246 11.06 -1.15 21.74
CA ASP A 246 9.78 -0.45 21.49
C ASP A 246 9.46 -0.34 20.00
N ILE A 247 10.47 -0.30 19.15
CA ILE A 247 10.35 -0.40 17.69
C ILE A 247 10.70 -1.82 17.27
N LYS A 248 9.70 -2.52 16.75
CA LYS A 248 9.83 -3.89 16.26
C LYS A 248 10.30 -3.88 14.81
N LYS A 249 11.40 -4.61 14.54
CA LYS A 249 11.93 -4.80 13.18
C LYS A 249 11.50 -6.16 12.66
N VAL A 250 10.90 -6.19 11.49
CA VAL A 250 10.42 -7.43 10.86
C VAL A 250 10.70 -7.38 9.36
N PRO A 251 11.23 -8.44 8.74
CA PRO A 251 11.36 -8.49 7.28
C PRO A 251 10.03 -8.20 6.58
N ALA A 252 10.09 -7.39 5.51
CA ALA A 252 8.89 -6.95 4.78
C ALA A 252 8.06 -8.12 4.25
N ALA A 253 8.72 -9.18 3.78
CA ALA A 253 8.06 -10.41 3.34
C ALA A 253 7.25 -11.06 4.47
N ILE A 254 7.84 -11.16 5.68
CA ILE A 254 7.16 -11.70 6.87
C ILE A 254 6.00 -10.79 7.27
N MET A 255 6.19 -9.47 7.28
CA MET A 255 5.12 -8.52 7.60
C MET A 255 3.93 -8.70 6.65
N CYS A 256 4.18 -8.73 5.34
CA CYS A 256 3.16 -8.95 4.31
C CYS A 256 2.41 -10.28 4.55
N TYR A 257 3.14 -11.37 4.76
CA TYR A 257 2.55 -12.69 5.02
C TYR A 257 1.69 -12.71 6.30
N MET A 258 2.19 -12.11 7.39
CA MET A 258 1.45 -12.06 8.66
C MET A 258 0.13 -11.31 8.52
N ILE A 259 0.15 -10.15 7.86
CA ILE A 259 -1.07 -9.39 7.59
C ILE A 259 -2.03 -10.23 6.74
N GLY A 260 -1.51 -10.90 5.69
CA GLY A 260 -2.29 -11.78 4.81
C GLY A 260 -2.95 -12.96 5.52
N LYS A 261 -2.29 -13.53 6.53
CA LYS A 261 -2.78 -14.69 7.30
C LYS A 261 -3.73 -14.33 8.46
N THR A 262 -3.95 -13.06 8.74
CA THR A 262 -4.73 -12.64 9.91
C THR A 262 -6.16 -12.20 9.53
N PRO A 263 -7.09 -13.12 9.20
CA PRO A 263 -8.48 -12.75 8.96
C PRO A 263 -9.28 -12.50 10.25
N GLU A 264 -8.86 -13.01 11.41
CA GLU A 264 -9.74 -13.28 12.54
C GLU A 264 -9.39 -12.58 13.88
N ILE A 265 -8.29 -11.84 14.00
CA ILE A 265 -7.95 -11.17 15.29
C ILE A 265 -8.92 -10.03 15.65
N ILE A 266 -9.86 -9.68 14.77
CA ILE A 266 -10.78 -8.54 14.97
C ILE A 266 -12.07 -8.97 15.68
N SER A 267 -12.48 -10.23 15.66
CA SER A 267 -13.71 -10.68 16.31
C SER A 267 -13.53 -10.93 17.82
N GLU A 268 -12.36 -11.33 18.26
CA GLU A 268 -12.14 -11.65 19.69
C GLU A 268 -11.94 -10.43 20.60
N ALA A 269 -11.68 -9.25 20.05
CA ALA A 269 -11.51 -8.01 20.84
C ALA A 269 -12.85 -7.29 21.13
N HIS A 270 -13.97 -7.74 20.56
CA HIS A 270 -15.29 -7.13 20.76
C HIS A 270 -16.26 -7.97 21.60
N ASP A 271 -15.93 -9.22 21.91
CA ASP A 271 -16.79 -10.09 22.73
C ASP A 271 -16.42 -10.10 24.22
N GLY A 272 -15.62 -9.15 24.65
CA GLY A 272 -15.18 -8.99 26.05
C GLY A 272 -15.59 -7.65 26.67
N ILE A 273 -16.90 -7.29 26.63
CA ILE A 273 -17.51 -6.34 27.56
C ILE A 273 -18.85 -6.89 28.01
#